data_8c86359ac9a1c16fe812f544a1a3708f
#
_entry.id   8c86359ac9a1c16fe812f544a1a3708f
#
_cell.length_a   1.000
_cell.length_b   1.000
_cell.length_c   1.000
_cell.angle_alpha   90.00
_cell.angle_beta   90.00
_cell.angle_gamma   90.00
#
_symmetry.space_group_name_H-M   'P 1'
#
loop_
_entity.id
_entity.type
_entity.pdbx_description
1 polymer ?
#
loop_
_entity_poly.entity_id
_entity_poly.type
_entity_poly.pdbx_seq_one_letter_code
_entity_poly.pdbx_strand_id
1 'polypeptide(L)'
;MMPAKERALRQEVIDTCLRMNALGINQGTSGNASVRVADDPAAGFFITPSAIPYEEIRPEDIVKMELDGSHSDNRRPSSEWRFHLDIMRHRPDCGAIVHTHGMFATTLACLRMEIPAFHYMIAQAGGPTIRCSGYATFGTQELSDTALEALEGRRACLLANHGMIAIGPNLKKALALALEVETLAAMYWRTLQIGKPVILPDDEIERVGAKFGTMGYGAVDKAAGNKGQAA
;
A
#
# COMPACT_ATOMS: atom_id res chain seq x y z
N MET A 1 -11.16 19.06 -21.53
CA MET A 1 -9.96 18.21 -21.78
C MET A 1 -9.26 18.02 -20.45
N MET A 2 -8.94 16.78 -20.04
CA MET A 2 -8.27 16.48 -18.77
C MET A 2 -6.86 17.12 -18.72
N PRO A 3 -6.49 17.80 -17.64
CA PRO A 3 -5.14 18.37 -17.48
C PRO A 3 -4.05 17.30 -17.56
N ALA A 4 -2.88 17.65 -18.11
CA ALA A 4 -1.79 16.67 -18.34
C ALA A 4 -1.28 16.04 -17.04
N LYS A 5 -1.18 16.80 -15.93
CA LYS A 5 -0.77 16.30 -14.62
C LYS A 5 -1.78 15.28 -14.06
N GLU A 6 -3.07 15.57 -14.19
CA GLU A 6 -4.12 14.67 -13.76
C GLU A 6 -4.10 13.36 -14.55
N ARG A 7 -3.96 13.46 -15.89
CA ARG A 7 -3.82 12.30 -16.76
C ARG A 7 -2.63 11.43 -16.36
N ALA A 8 -1.50 12.03 -16.01
CA ALA A 8 -0.30 11.32 -15.56
C ALA A 8 -0.55 10.55 -14.26
N LEU A 9 -1.18 11.17 -13.25
CA LEU A 9 -1.51 10.49 -11.99
C LEU A 9 -2.50 9.33 -12.19
N ARG A 10 -3.52 9.52 -13.04
CA ARG A 10 -4.48 8.46 -13.38
C ARG A 10 -3.77 7.29 -14.09
N GLN A 11 -2.81 7.59 -14.97
CA GLN A 11 -1.98 6.56 -15.62
C GLN A 11 -1.11 5.81 -14.61
N GLU A 12 -0.51 6.51 -13.62
CA GLU A 12 0.27 5.86 -12.56
C GLU A 12 -0.56 4.87 -11.74
N VAL A 13 -1.86 5.13 -11.49
CA VAL A 13 -2.77 4.18 -10.85
C VAL A 13 -2.90 2.90 -11.69
N ILE A 14 -3.12 3.06 -13.00
CA ILE A 14 -3.24 1.93 -13.94
C ILE A 14 -1.94 1.12 -13.96
N ASP A 15 -0.80 1.81 -14.15
CA ASP A 15 0.52 1.17 -14.21
C ASP A 15 0.84 0.40 -12.90
N THR A 16 0.41 0.95 -11.76
CA THR A 16 0.54 0.29 -10.46
C THR A 16 -0.24 -1.02 -10.42
N CYS A 17 -1.49 -1.04 -10.89
CA CYS A 17 -2.33 -2.24 -10.91
C CYS A 17 -1.78 -3.30 -11.86
N LEU A 18 -1.36 -2.91 -13.06
CA LEU A 18 -0.66 -3.81 -14.00
C LEU A 18 0.61 -4.39 -13.37
N ARG A 19 1.36 -3.56 -12.65
CA ARG A 19 2.58 -3.99 -11.96
C ARG A 19 2.30 -4.95 -10.81
N MET A 20 1.20 -4.79 -10.06
CA MET A 20 0.79 -5.74 -9.01
C MET A 20 0.61 -7.15 -9.59
N ASN A 21 -0.09 -7.28 -10.72
CA ASN A 21 -0.28 -8.56 -11.41
C ASN A 21 1.04 -9.12 -11.96
N ALA A 22 1.84 -8.28 -12.60
CA ALA A 22 3.15 -8.69 -13.16
C ALA A 22 4.15 -9.14 -12.08
N LEU A 23 4.06 -8.61 -10.85
CA LEU A 23 4.87 -9.02 -9.70
C LEU A 23 4.32 -10.26 -8.98
N GLY A 24 3.13 -10.76 -9.37
CA GLY A 24 2.49 -11.91 -8.74
C GLY A 24 1.95 -11.65 -7.33
N ILE A 25 1.80 -10.38 -6.93
CA ILE A 25 1.25 -10.01 -5.63
C ILE A 25 -0.25 -9.74 -5.68
N ASN A 26 -0.86 -9.88 -6.84
CA ASN A 26 -2.30 -9.78 -7.07
C ASN A 26 -2.72 -10.63 -8.26
N GLN A 27 -4.02 -10.91 -8.40
CA GLN A 27 -4.59 -11.69 -9.50
C GLN A 27 -5.84 -11.01 -10.05
N GLY A 28 -5.94 -10.93 -11.38
CA GLY A 28 -7.11 -10.35 -12.05
C GLY A 28 -7.36 -8.91 -11.58
N THR A 29 -8.57 -8.63 -11.14
CA THR A 29 -9.06 -7.32 -10.70
C THR A 29 -9.36 -7.24 -9.19
N SER A 30 -8.85 -8.20 -8.40
CA SER A 30 -9.18 -8.30 -6.98
C SER A 30 -8.60 -7.19 -6.14
N GLY A 31 -7.40 -6.71 -6.47
CA GLY A 31 -6.78 -5.57 -5.80
C GLY A 31 -7.23 -4.22 -6.36
N ASN A 32 -6.76 -3.16 -5.75
CA ASN A 32 -7.03 -1.78 -6.17
C ASN A 32 -5.95 -0.83 -5.67
N ALA A 33 -5.87 0.35 -6.28
CA ALA A 33 -4.89 1.36 -5.92
C ALA A 33 -5.52 2.75 -5.95
N SER A 34 -5.02 3.63 -5.08
CA SER A 34 -5.41 5.03 -5.08
C SER A 34 -4.23 5.95 -4.82
N VAL A 35 -4.34 7.20 -5.30
CA VAL A 35 -3.33 8.25 -5.09
C VAL A 35 -4.01 9.57 -4.81
N ARG A 36 -3.50 10.31 -3.82
CA ARG A 36 -3.95 11.65 -3.46
C ARG A 36 -3.68 12.62 -4.61
N VAL A 37 -4.56 13.61 -4.81
CA VAL A 37 -4.32 14.69 -5.79
C VAL A 37 -3.09 15.49 -5.34
N ALA A 38 -2.07 15.56 -6.20
CA ALA A 38 -0.71 15.97 -5.81
C ALA A 38 -0.58 17.43 -5.34
N ASP A 39 -1.33 18.34 -5.98
CA ASP A 39 -1.16 19.80 -5.74
C ASP A 39 -2.11 20.32 -4.64
N ASP A 40 -3.13 19.57 -4.25
CA ASP A 40 -4.08 19.90 -3.20
C ASP A 40 -4.57 18.63 -2.48
N PRO A 41 -4.02 18.32 -1.30
CA PRO A 41 -4.46 17.17 -0.52
C PRO A 41 -5.94 17.19 -0.14
N ALA A 42 -6.58 18.39 -0.10
CA ALA A 42 -8.00 18.54 0.16
C ALA A 42 -8.87 18.21 -1.07
N ALA A 43 -8.30 18.22 -2.29
CA ALA A 43 -9.01 17.93 -3.54
C ALA A 43 -9.27 16.43 -3.78
N GLY A 44 -9.11 15.58 -2.75
CA GLY A 44 -9.44 14.17 -2.82
C GLY A 44 -8.33 13.29 -3.39
N PHE A 45 -8.74 12.21 -4.05
CA PHE A 45 -7.81 11.19 -4.57
C PHE A 45 -8.38 10.51 -5.82
N PHE A 46 -7.49 9.91 -6.61
CA PHE A 46 -7.83 9.04 -7.73
C PHE A 46 -7.82 7.58 -7.28
N ILE A 47 -8.80 6.78 -7.73
CA ILE A 47 -8.94 5.36 -7.39
C ILE A 47 -9.33 4.55 -8.63
N THR A 48 -8.89 3.30 -8.67
CA THR A 48 -9.31 2.32 -9.69
C THR A 48 -10.83 2.21 -9.78
N PRO A 49 -11.40 2.05 -10.99
CA PRO A 49 -12.81 1.74 -11.17
C PRO A 49 -13.14 0.31 -10.75
N SER A 50 -14.41 0.04 -10.47
CA SER A 50 -14.90 -1.31 -10.16
C SER A 50 -15.01 -2.17 -11.42
N ALA A 51 -14.57 -3.42 -11.32
CA ALA A 51 -14.87 -4.52 -12.26
C ALA A 51 -14.41 -4.29 -13.72
N ILE A 52 -13.35 -3.53 -13.96
CA ILE A 52 -12.72 -3.40 -15.29
C ILE A 52 -11.35 -4.10 -15.24
N PRO A 53 -11.01 -4.99 -16.19
CA PRO A 53 -9.66 -5.53 -16.31
C PRO A 53 -8.62 -4.42 -16.42
N TYR A 54 -7.49 -4.54 -15.71
CA TYR A 54 -6.51 -3.44 -15.64
C TYR A 54 -5.96 -3.06 -17.01
N GLU A 55 -5.86 -4.03 -17.92
CA GLU A 55 -5.40 -3.86 -19.30
C GLU A 55 -6.37 -3.04 -20.17
N GLU A 56 -7.64 -2.94 -19.74
CA GLU A 56 -8.70 -2.23 -20.45
C GLU A 56 -8.96 -0.84 -19.85
N ILE A 57 -8.43 -0.55 -18.66
CA ILE A 57 -8.63 0.74 -17.99
C ILE A 57 -7.89 1.85 -18.75
N ARG A 58 -8.59 2.93 -19.00
CA ARG A 58 -8.01 4.18 -19.53
C ARG A 58 -7.95 5.24 -18.44
N PRO A 59 -7.10 6.28 -18.57
CA PRO A 59 -7.07 7.37 -17.59
C PRO A 59 -8.42 8.01 -17.30
N GLU A 60 -9.31 8.05 -18.29
CA GLU A 60 -10.67 8.56 -18.17
C GLU A 60 -11.61 7.68 -17.34
N ASP A 61 -11.25 6.41 -17.14
CA ASP A 61 -12.01 5.45 -16.34
C ASP A 61 -11.62 5.48 -14.84
N ILE A 62 -10.44 6.01 -14.51
CA ILE A 62 -10.01 6.21 -13.13
C ILE A 62 -10.93 7.24 -12.47
N VAL A 63 -11.43 6.94 -11.28
CA VAL A 63 -12.44 7.75 -10.59
C VAL A 63 -11.75 8.76 -9.66
N LYS A 64 -12.15 10.03 -9.75
CA LYS A 64 -11.81 11.05 -8.77
C LYS A 64 -12.83 11.02 -7.66
N MET A 65 -12.36 10.79 -6.44
CA MET A 65 -13.17 10.87 -5.23
C MET A 65 -12.80 12.09 -4.39
N GLU A 66 -13.83 12.78 -3.91
CA GLU A 66 -13.68 13.86 -2.93
C GLU A 66 -13.60 13.29 -1.51
N LEU A 67 -13.04 14.05 -0.58
CA LEU A 67 -12.93 13.59 0.81
C LEU A 67 -14.26 13.53 1.56
N ASP A 68 -15.37 13.98 0.99
CA ASP A 68 -16.73 13.74 1.54
C ASP A 68 -17.34 12.41 1.09
N GLY A 69 -16.63 11.68 0.19
CA GLY A 69 -17.07 10.41 -0.37
C GLY A 69 -17.87 10.53 -1.67
N SER A 70 -18.08 11.76 -2.15
CA SER A 70 -18.71 11.99 -3.44
C SER A 70 -17.73 11.75 -4.61
N HIS A 71 -18.28 11.48 -5.78
CA HIS A 71 -17.53 11.43 -7.04
C HIS A 71 -18.40 11.91 -8.20
N SER A 72 -17.80 12.55 -9.18
CA SER A 72 -18.50 13.12 -10.35
C SER A 72 -18.25 12.35 -11.65
N ASP A 73 -17.38 11.35 -11.63
CA ASP A 73 -17.03 10.55 -12.81
C ASP A 73 -18.16 9.58 -13.19
N ASN A 74 -18.24 9.22 -14.47
CA ASN A 74 -19.27 8.29 -14.99
C ASN A 74 -19.02 6.82 -14.59
N ARG A 75 -17.88 6.51 -13.97
CA ARG A 75 -17.53 5.18 -13.51
C ARG A 75 -17.78 5.05 -12.00
N ARG A 76 -18.11 3.84 -11.58
CA ARG A 76 -18.15 3.51 -10.15
C ARG A 76 -16.72 3.31 -9.64
N PRO A 77 -16.34 3.89 -8.49
CA PRO A 77 -15.06 3.57 -7.86
C PRO A 77 -15.01 2.10 -7.47
N SER A 78 -13.83 1.60 -7.14
CA SER A 78 -13.66 0.27 -6.51
C SER A 78 -14.72 0.06 -5.43
N SER A 79 -15.27 -1.14 -5.33
CA SER A 79 -16.21 -1.51 -4.25
C SER A 79 -15.65 -1.29 -2.85
N GLU A 80 -14.33 -1.17 -2.74
CA GLU A 80 -13.59 -1.01 -1.49
C GLU A 80 -13.15 0.44 -1.21
N TRP A 81 -13.72 1.40 -1.92
CA TRP A 81 -13.37 2.81 -1.80
C TRP A 81 -13.42 3.37 -0.36
N ARG A 82 -14.21 2.75 0.54
CA ARG A 82 -14.39 3.25 1.92
C ARG A 82 -13.10 3.28 2.70
N PHE A 83 -12.35 2.18 2.75
CA PHE A 83 -11.07 2.20 3.48
C PHE A 83 -10.05 3.12 2.80
N HIS A 84 -10.06 3.28 1.47
CA HIS A 84 -9.21 4.28 0.82
C HIS A 84 -9.55 5.69 1.29
N LEU A 85 -10.84 6.03 1.31
CA LEU A 85 -11.31 7.34 1.76
C LEU A 85 -10.92 7.61 3.21
N ASP A 86 -11.21 6.66 4.10
CA ASP A 86 -10.98 6.86 5.53
C ASP A 86 -9.49 6.89 5.88
N ILE A 87 -8.66 6.06 5.22
CA ILE A 87 -7.20 6.17 5.35
C ILE A 87 -6.73 7.55 4.85
N MET A 88 -7.20 8.03 3.70
CA MET A 88 -6.85 9.36 3.19
C MET A 88 -7.28 10.48 4.15
N ARG A 89 -8.40 10.35 4.84
CA ARG A 89 -8.87 11.32 5.84
C ARG A 89 -8.01 11.33 7.10
N HIS A 90 -7.71 10.16 7.64
CA HIS A 90 -7.07 10.01 8.95
C HIS A 90 -5.53 10.01 8.90
N ARG A 91 -4.93 9.80 7.72
CA ARG A 91 -3.49 9.67 7.52
C ARG A 91 -2.98 10.73 6.53
N PRO A 92 -2.66 11.96 7.01
CA PRO A 92 -2.13 13.01 6.14
C PRO A 92 -0.76 12.66 5.53
N ASP A 93 -0.02 11.73 6.14
CA ASP A 93 1.23 11.16 5.62
C ASP A 93 1.00 10.15 4.48
N CYS A 94 -0.24 9.73 4.25
CA CYS A 94 -0.60 8.81 3.18
C CYS A 94 -0.86 9.56 1.88
N GLY A 95 0.03 9.41 0.90
CA GLY A 95 -0.16 9.91 -0.47
C GLY A 95 -0.71 8.87 -1.43
N ALA A 96 -0.57 7.57 -1.12
CA ALA A 96 -1.07 6.48 -1.96
C ALA A 96 -1.33 5.21 -1.16
N ILE A 97 -2.26 4.41 -1.67
CA ILE A 97 -2.69 3.14 -1.08
C ILE A 97 -2.65 2.06 -2.17
N VAL A 98 -2.12 0.90 -1.81
CA VAL A 98 -2.14 -0.32 -2.62
C VAL A 98 -2.79 -1.42 -1.77
N HIS A 99 -3.85 -2.01 -2.31
CA HIS A 99 -4.51 -3.19 -1.77
C HIS A 99 -4.31 -4.37 -2.71
N THR A 100 -3.88 -5.50 -2.17
CA THR A 100 -3.60 -6.72 -2.95
C THR A 100 -4.07 -7.97 -2.25
N HIS A 101 -4.27 -9.03 -3.05
CA HIS A 101 -4.56 -10.38 -2.59
C HIS A 101 -3.36 -11.31 -2.84
N GLY A 102 -2.15 -10.87 -2.43
CA GLY A 102 -0.94 -11.67 -2.52
C GLY A 102 -1.11 -13.02 -1.81
N MET A 103 -0.58 -14.08 -2.41
CA MET A 103 -0.82 -15.46 -1.97
C MET A 103 -0.41 -15.69 -0.52
N PHE A 104 0.79 -15.26 -0.14
CA PHE A 104 1.32 -15.52 1.19
C PHE A 104 0.74 -14.58 2.26
N ALA A 105 0.59 -13.29 1.95
CA ALA A 105 -0.07 -12.34 2.84
C ALA A 105 -1.52 -12.77 3.11
N THR A 106 -2.26 -13.15 2.06
CA THR A 106 -3.63 -13.64 2.20
C THR A 106 -3.70 -14.98 2.94
N THR A 107 -2.72 -15.88 2.76
CA THR A 107 -2.65 -17.14 3.54
C THR A 107 -2.57 -16.85 5.03
N LEU A 108 -1.68 -15.95 5.47
CA LEU A 108 -1.57 -15.55 6.87
C LEU A 108 -2.84 -14.83 7.36
N ALA A 109 -3.43 -13.97 6.51
CA ALA A 109 -4.68 -13.28 6.79
C ALA A 109 -5.86 -14.26 7.01
N CYS A 110 -5.92 -15.35 6.26
CA CYS A 110 -6.92 -16.41 6.44
C CYS A 110 -6.76 -17.16 7.78
N LEU A 111 -5.54 -17.18 8.33
CA LEU A 111 -5.25 -17.70 9.66
C LEU A 111 -5.38 -16.62 10.75
N ARG A 112 -5.69 -15.37 10.37
CA ARG A 112 -5.71 -14.18 11.25
C ARG A 112 -4.41 -13.98 12.01
N MET A 113 -3.30 -14.34 11.38
CA MET A 113 -1.95 -14.24 11.94
C MET A 113 -1.32 -12.91 11.54
N GLU A 114 -0.83 -12.17 12.51
CA GLU A 114 0.09 -11.06 12.25
C GLU A 114 1.49 -11.59 11.85
N ILE A 115 2.30 -10.73 11.22
CA ILE A 115 3.70 -11.03 10.94
C ILE A 115 4.55 -10.30 11.98
N PRO A 116 5.21 -11.02 12.90
CA PRO A 116 6.03 -10.43 13.95
C PRO A 116 7.41 -10.01 13.43
N ALA A 117 8.23 -9.43 14.30
CA ALA A 117 9.59 -8.99 14.00
C ALA A 117 10.59 -10.16 13.84
N PHE A 118 10.27 -11.16 13.02
CA PHE A 118 11.17 -12.28 12.71
C PHE A 118 12.30 -11.89 11.74
N HIS A 119 12.16 -10.75 11.07
CA HIS A 119 13.11 -10.21 10.09
C HIS A 119 13.17 -8.68 10.22
N TYR A 120 14.36 -8.07 10.12
CA TYR A 120 14.55 -6.63 10.35
C TYR A 120 13.76 -5.74 9.37
N MET A 121 13.43 -6.23 8.17
CA MET A 121 12.64 -5.49 7.17
C MET A 121 11.20 -5.22 7.62
N ILE A 122 10.71 -5.87 8.66
CA ILE A 122 9.42 -5.53 9.31
C ILE A 122 9.33 -4.04 9.63
N ALA A 123 10.45 -3.39 10.00
CA ALA A 123 10.51 -1.97 10.27
C ALA A 123 10.00 -1.08 9.11
N GLN A 124 9.99 -1.56 7.88
CA GLN A 124 9.41 -0.84 6.75
C GLN A 124 7.89 -0.67 6.87
N ALA A 125 7.23 -1.56 7.59
CA ALA A 125 5.80 -1.44 7.87
C ALA A 125 5.47 -0.43 8.99
N GLY A 126 6.47 0.22 9.59
CA GLY A 126 6.29 1.29 10.58
C GLY A 126 6.29 0.83 12.03
N GLY A 127 6.67 -0.43 12.31
CA GLY A 127 6.77 -0.93 13.68
C GLY A 127 7.15 -2.41 13.73
N PRO A 128 7.07 -3.07 14.91
CA PRO A 128 7.57 -4.42 15.11
C PRO A 128 6.66 -5.53 14.57
N THR A 129 5.48 -5.17 14.05
CA THR A 129 4.55 -6.16 13.50
C THR A 129 3.79 -5.60 12.28
N ILE A 130 3.37 -6.49 11.37
CA ILE A 130 2.30 -6.22 10.43
C ILE A 130 1.06 -6.89 11.00
N ARG A 131 0.13 -6.08 11.53
CA ARG A 131 -1.08 -6.58 12.21
C ARG A 131 -2.06 -7.19 11.22
N CYS A 132 -2.90 -8.10 11.71
CA CYS A 132 -4.07 -8.58 11.00
C CYS A 132 -5.32 -7.94 11.61
N SER A 133 -6.16 -7.31 10.77
CA SER A 133 -7.43 -6.70 11.21
C SER A 133 -8.45 -7.75 11.65
N GLY A 134 -9.54 -7.32 12.29
CA GLY A 134 -10.78 -8.10 12.39
C GLY A 134 -11.35 -8.40 10.99
N TYR A 135 -12.17 -9.48 10.89
CA TYR A 135 -12.89 -9.76 9.66
C TYR A 135 -14.14 -8.88 9.55
N ALA A 136 -14.33 -8.29 8.39
CA ALA A 136 -15.59 -7.66 7.98
C ALA A 136 -15.82 -7.91 6.48
N THR A 137 -17.06 -7.79 6.03
CA THR A 137 -17.42 -7.97 4.62
C THR A 137 -16.79 -6.86 3.77
N PHE A 138 -16.26 -7.22 2.58
CA PHE A 138 -15.67 -6.25 1.68
C PHE A 138 -16.63 -5.10 1.33
N GLY A 139 -16.09 -3.90 1.19
CA GLY A 139 -16.83 -2.68 0.83
C GLY A 139 -17.68 -2.08 1.96
N THR A 140 -17.69 -2.67 3.17
CA THR A 140 -18.43 -2.12 4.32
C THR A 140 -17.63 -1.07 5.08
N GLN A 141 -18.31 -0.24 5.87
CA GLN A 141 -17.66 0.67 6.80
C GLN A 141 -16.90 -0.08 7.89
N GLU A 142 -17.43 -1.20 8.37
CA GLU A 142 -16.78 -2.04 9.37
C GLU A 142 -15.39 -2.53 8.91
N LEU A 143 -15.24 -2.91 7.62
CA LEU A 143 -13.91 -3.24 7.07
C LEU A 143 -12.96 -2.04 7.12
N SER A 144 -13.46 -0.84 6.80
CA SER A 144 -12.67 0.38 6.87
C SER A 144 -12.20 0.66 8.30
N ASP A 145 -13.09 0.53 9.27
CA ASP A 145 -12.80 0.80 10.69
C ASP A 145 -11.74 -0.17 11.22
N THR A 146 -11.89 -1.48 10.97
CA THR A 146 -10.91 -2.49 11.40
C THR A 146 -9.56 -2.36 10.69
N ALA A 147 -9.55 -1.91 9.43
CA ALA A 147 -8.33 -1.62 8.69
C ALA A 147 -7.58 -0.42 9.28
N LEU A 148 -8.28 0.66 9.65
CA LEU A 148 -7.70 1.84 10.30
C LEU A 148 -7.08 1.46 11.65
N GLU A 149 -7.77 0.67 12.47
CA GLU A 149 -7.25 0.17 13.74
C GLU A 149 -5.95 -0.63 13.54
N ALA A 150 -5.93 -1.54 12.58
CA ALA A 150 -4.73 -2.33 12.27
C ALA A 150 -3.57 -1.47 11.73
N LEU A 151 -3.88 -0.36 11.04
CA LEU A 151 -2.91 0.60 10.50
C LEU A 151 -2.45 1.65 11.52
N GLU A 152 -2.96 1.68 12.75
CA GLU A 152 -2.52 2.65 13.76
C GLU A 152 -1.02 2.50 14.04
N GLY A 153 -0.23 3.56 13.76
CA GLY A 153 1.23 3.52 13.85
C GLY A 153 1.91 2.55 12.86
N ARG A 154 1.23 2.11 11.83
CA ARG A 154 1.72 1.18 10.79
C ARG A 154 1.52 1.76 9.40
N ARG A 155 2.25 1.21 8.43
CA ARG A 155 2.11 1.51 7.00
C ARG A 155 1.59 0.34 6.17
N ALA A 156 1.40 -0.81 6.81
CA ALA A 156 0.78 -1.97 6.19
C ALA A 156 0.01 -2.78 7.25
N CYS A 157 -1.04 -3.47 6.81
CA CYS A 157 -1.78 -4.44 7.60
C CYS A 157 -2.30 -5.57 6.72
N LEU A 158 -2.56 -6.73 7.32
CA LEU A 158 -3.35 -7.79 6.74
C LEU A 158 -4.82 -7.56 7.06
N LEU A 159 -5.69 -7.92 6.13
CA LEU A 159 -7.14 -7.91 6.31
C LEU A 159 -7.61 -9.36 6.50
N ALA A 160 -8.19 -9.68 7.66
CA ALA A 160 -8.59 -11.04 8.00
C ALA A 160 -9.44 -11.70 6.89
N ASN A 161 -9.02 -12.89 6.44
CA ASN A 161 -9.69 -13.68 5.39
C ASN A 161 -9.89 -12.93 4.05
N HIS A 162 -9.00 -11.95 3.72
CA HIS A 162 -9.21 -11.08 2.58
C HIS A 162 -7.92 -10.81 1.79
N GLY A 163 -7.00 -10.03 2.34
CA GLY A 163 -5.79 -9.60 1.65
C GLY A 163 -4.93 -8.69 2.53
N MET A 164 -4.34 -7.65 1.94
CA MET A 164 -3.50 -6.69 2.67
C MET A 164 -3.64 -5.27 2.12
N ILE A 165 -3.30 -4.30 2.96
CA ILE A 165 -3.17 -2.89 2.58
C ILE A 165 -1.73 -2.44 2.86
N ALA A 166 -1.14 -1.68 1.93
CA ALA A 166 0.10 -0.93 2.12
C ALA A 166 -0.11 0.53 1.74
N ILE A 167 0.39 1.46 2.57
CA ILE A 167 0.32 2.90 2.33
C ILE A 167 1.72 3.48 2.14
N GLY A 168 1.80 4.58 1.39
CA GLY A 168 3.06 5.28 1.16
C GLY A 168 2.85 6.73 0.72
N PRO A 169 3.93 7.53 0.66
CA PRO A 169 3.85 8.92 0.19
C PRO A 169 3.51 9.04 -1.31
N ASN A 170 3.63 7.96 -2.08
CA ASN A 170 3.26 7.85 -3.49
C ASN A 170 3.07 6.38 -3.88
N LEU A 171 2.51 6.13 -5.07
CA LEU A 171 2.23 4.78 -5.58
C LEU A 171 3.48 3.88 -5.64
N LYS A 172 4.62 4.44 -6.06
CA LYS A 172 5.89 3.68 -6.12
C LYS A 172 6.29 3.13 -4.75
N LYS A 173 6.15 3.93 -3.68
CA LYS A 173 6.52 3.52 -2.32
C LYS A 173 5.46 2.59 -1.70
N ALA A 174 4.18 2.83 -1.95
CA ALA A 174 3.10 1.94 -1.50
C ALA A 174 3.23 0.56 -2.16
N LEU A 175 3.48 0.50 -3.47
CA LEU A 175 3.70 -0.76 -4.19
C LEU A 175 4.96 -1.50 -3.72
N ALA A 176 6.06 -0.77 -3.48
CA ALA A 176 7.28 -1.37 -2.96
C ALA A 176 7.05 -2.00 -1.57
N LEU A 177 6.28 -1.33 -0.70
CA LEU A 177 5.92 -1.87 0.60
C LEU A 177 4.98 -3.08 0.46
N ALA A 178 4.01 -3.06 -0.48
CA ALA A 178 3.13 -4.20 -0.74
C ALA A 178 3.92 -5.44 -1.15
N LEU A 179 4.93 -5.27 -2.05
CA LEU A 179 5.83 -6.35 -2.44
C LEU A 179 6.65 -6.86 -1.26
N GLU A 180 7.15 -5.95 -0.40
CA GLU A 180 7.92 -6.35 0.79
C GLU A 180 7.05 -7.13 1.77
N VAL A 181 5.80 -6.73 2.01
CA VAL A 181 4.86 -7.46 2.87
C VAL A 181 4.62 -8.87 2.34
N GLU A 182 4.39 -9.04 1.05
CA GLU A 182 4.21 -10.38 0.44
C GLU A 182 5.49 -11.22 0.58
N THR A 183 6.66 -10.61 0.39
CA THR A 183 7.97 -11.27 0.58
C THR A 183 8.16 -11.72 2.03
N LEU A 184 7.88 -10.84 3.00
CA LEU A 184 7.95 -11.16 4.42
C LEU A 184 6.94 -12.25 4.81
N ALA A 185 5.71 -12.19 4.29
CA ALA A 185 4.70 -13.21 4.51
C ALA A 185 5.17 -14.58 3.98
N ALA A 186 5.78 -14.62 2.78
CA ALA A 186 6.33 -15.83 2.19
C ALA A 186 7.49 -16.41 3.02
N MET A 187 8.39 -15.56 3.51
CA MET A 187 9.49 -15.99 4.37
C MET A 187 8.97 -16.50 5.73
N TYR A 188 8.03 -15.76 6.34
CA TYR A 188 7.46 -16.13 7.63
C TYR A 188 6.74 -17.48 7.55
N TRP A 189 5.89 -17.67 6.54
CA TRP A 189 5.22 -18.95 6.28
C TRP A 189 6.23 -20.09 6.15
N ARG A 190 7.31 -19.94 5.37
CA ARG A 190 8.36 -20.96 5.22
C ARG A 190 9.10 -21.23 6.51
N THR A 191 9.42 -20.20 7.29
CA THR A 191 10.07 -20.34 8.60
C THR A 191 9.23 -21.19 9.54
N LEU A 192 7.91 -21.01 9.56
CA LEU A 192 7.00 -21.81 10.39
C LEU A 192 6.95 -23.30 10.01
N GLN A 193 7.32 -23.66 8.75
CA GLN A 193 7.42 -25.07 8.35
C GLN A 193 8.70 -25.75 8.87
N ILE A 194 9.74 -24.97 9.15
CA ILE A 194 11.07 -25.48 9.57
C ILE A 194 11.20 -25.44 11.10
N GLY A 195 10.62 -24.42 11.76
CA GLY A 195 10.73 -24.27 13.19
C GLY A 195 10.10 -22.99 13.70
N LYS A 196 10.41 -22.65 14.94
CA LYS A 196 9.94 -21.42 15.58
C LYS A 196 10.88 -20.25 15.23
N PRO A 197 10.37 -19.15 14.66
CA PRO A 197 11.21 -17.99 14.35
C PRO A 197 11.75 -17.34 15.62
N VAL A 198 12.97 -16.80 15.53
CA VAL A 198 13.55 -15.91 16.55
C VAL A 198 13.03 -14.50 16.29
N ILE A 199 12.43 -13.90 17.30
CA ILE A 199 11.85 -12.56 17.22
C ILE A 199 12.87 -11.53 17.69
N LEU A 200 13.08 -10.50 16.88
CA LEU A 200 13.92 -9.35 17.22
C LEU A 200 13.19 -8.48 18.25
N PRO A 201 13.89 -7.90 19.21
CA PRO A 201 13.29 -7.01 20.19
C PRO A 201 12.85 -5.67 19.55
N ASP A 202 11.86 -5.03 20.15
CA ASP A 202 11.23 -3.82 19.59
C ASP A 202 12.24 -2.67 19.42
N ASP A 203 13.19 -2.52 20.36
CA ASP A 203 14.24 -1.50 20.30
C ASP A 203 15.19 -1.71 19.09
N GLU A 204 15.41 -2.97 18.66
CA GLU A 204 16.15 -3.24 17.41
C GLU A 204 15.35 -2.79 16.20
N ILE A 205 14.04 -3.03 16.17
CA ILE A 205 13.18 -2.59 15.07
C ILE A 205 13.12 -1.06 15.00
N GLU A 206 13.08 -0.38 16.13
CA GLU A 206 13.17 1.08 16.20
C GLU A 206 14.50 1.60 15.63
N ARG A 207 15.65 0.99 16.01
CA ARG A 207 16.97 1.32 15.47
C ARG A 207 17.03 1.14 13.95
N VAL A 208 16.49 0.04 13.44
CA VAL A 208 16.42 -0.25 12.01
C VAL A 208 15.53 0.79 11.30
N GLY A 209 14.37 1.12 11.86
CA GLY A 209 13.47 2.13 11.33
C GLY A 209 14.13 3.51 11.23
N ALA A 210 14.84 3.94 12.28
CA ALA A 210 15.62 5.18 12.28
C ALA A 210 16.72 5.17 11.18
N LYS A 211 17.42 4.04 11.02
CA LYS A 211 18.44 3.87 9.98
C LYS A 211 17.85 3.96 8.57
N PHE A 212 16.68 3.40 8.30
CA PHE A 212 15.98 3.57 7.03
C PHE A 212 15.65 5.04 6.74
N GLY A 213 15.26 5.80 7.76
CA GLY A 213 15.00 7.24 7.66
C GLY A 213 16.23 8.05 7.26
N THR A 214 17.41 7.70 7.78
CA THR A 214 18.67 8.41 7.51
C THR A 214 19.33 8.00 6.19
N MET A 215 19.19 6.75 5.77
CA MET A 215 19.84 6.23 4.55
C MET A 215 19.11 6.64 3.27
N GLY A 216 17.96 7.33 3.38
CA GLY A 216 17.19 7.79 2.21
C GLY A 216 16.98 6.65 1.21
N TYR A 217 16.38 5.54 1.62
CA TYR A 217 16.16 4.38 0.73
C TYR A 217 15.50 4.85 -0.58
N GLY A 218 16.33 5.09 -1.62
CA GLY A 218 15.93 5.69 -2.90
C GLY A 218 16.16 7.21 -3.04
N ALA A 219 16.87 7.89 -2.12
CA ALA A 219 17.42 9.22 -2.37
C ALA A 219 18.62 9.09 -3.34
N VAL A 220 18.57 9.80 -4.45
CA VAL A 220 19.75 9.97 -5.33
C VAL A 220 20.75 10.80 -4.54
N ASP A 221 21.96 10.27 -4.30
CA ASP A 221 23.07 11.02 -3.69
C ASP A 221 23.40 12.23 -4.58
N LYS A 222 22.97 13.41 -4.18
CA LYS A 222 23.33 14.67 -4.86
C LYS A 222 24.81 15.06 -4.68
N ALA A 223 25.59 14.25 -3.95
CA ALA A 223 26.98 14.53 -3.61
C ALA A 223 28.03 14.00 -4.63
N ALA A 224 27.64 13.20 -5.63
CA ALA A 224 28.59 12.63 -6.60
C ALA A 224 28.82 13.49 -7.85
N GLY A 225 28.24 14.68 -7.94
CA GLY A 225 28.22 15.51 -9.16
C GLY A 225 29.19 16.68 -9.22
N ASN A 226 30.21 16.82 -8.34
CA ASN A 226 31.13 17.97 -8.46
C ASN A 226 32.57 17.68 -7.97
N LYS A 227 33.23 16.68 -8.54
CA LYS A 227 34.70 16.55 -8.49
C LYS A 227 35.21 16.14 -9.85
N GLY A 228 35.44 17.12 -10.71
CA GLY A 228 36.09 16.86 -12.00
C GLY A 228 36.04 18.06 -12.93
N GLN A 229 36.65 19.18 -12.52
CA GLN A 229 37.25 20.17 -13.44
C GLN A 229 37.97 21.21 -12.61
N ALA A 230 39.25 20.99 -12.34
CA ALA A 230 40.28 22.01 -12.12
C ALA A 230 41.64 21.28 -12.16
N ALA A 231 42.34 21.44 -13.25
CA ALA A 231 43.72 21.62 -13.55
C ALA A 231 44.07 21.00 -14.92
#